data_85ffd83605c1cdabce4305e270ad0947
#
_entry.id   85ffd83605c1cdabce4305e270ad0947
#
_cell.length_a   1.000
_cell.length_b   1.000
_cell.length_c   1.000
_cell.angle_alpha   90.00
_cell.angle_beta   90.00
_cell.angle_gamma   90.00
#
_symmetry.space_group_name_H-M   'P 1'
#
loop_
_entity.id
_entity.type
_entity.pdbx_description
1 polymer ?
#
loop_
_entity_poly.entity_id
_entity_poly.type
_entity_poly.pdbx_seq_one_letter_code
_entity_poly.pdbx_strand_id
1 'polypeptide(L)'
;MPLASGDVLNLQRFSGAEPGPPVLMLHGAIENGRIFYSGSGRGLAIYLARNGFDVYVADLRGRGKSSPPIDRSSRFGQTEAITEDIPACVEAVINLRGPILQQWVAHSWGGVLFSSFLARFPEYIKLVGSLVYFGSKRTIRVWNIKRILQVDLAWRWVCPIACLIAGYLPARQLRIGSDSETVKSYRQSAAWVKNDAWVDSDDGFDYGAAIKKLSLPPTWYIAAQNDHVLGHPRDVRDFMESAGRQEQRYTVLSRKNGNRHDYDHITMLTHPDAVYDHFPQVLEWLRQHDRH
;
A
#
# COMPACT_ATOMS: atom_id res chain seq x y z
N MET A 1 -6.60 -0.91 -17.75
CA MET A 1 -6.01 -2.22 -18.11
C MET A 1 -7.08 -3.29 -17.89
N PRO A 2 -7.54 -3.98 -18.93
CA PRO A 2 -8.52 -5.06 -18.77
C PRO A 2 -7.87 -6.28 -18.11
N LEU A 3 -8.61 -6.95 -17.23
CA LEU A 3 -8.26 -8.23 -16.63
C LEU A 3 -9.01 -9.38 -17.29
N ALA A 4 -8.56 -10.60 -17.10
CA ALA A 4 -9.23 -11.80 -17.64
C ALA A 4 -10.66 -11.97 -17.09
N SER A 5 -10.96 -11.44 -15.91
CA SER A 5 -12.31 -11.39 -15.32
C SER A 5 -13.29 -10.46 -16.04
N GLY A 6 -12.81 -9.58 -16.93
CA GLY A 6 -13.57 -8.50 -17.53
C GLY A 6 -13.55 -7.18 -16.76
N ASP A 7 -12.98 -7.18 -15.54
CA ASP A 7 -12.76 -5.95 -14.78
C ASP A 7 -11.68 -5.09 -15.44
N VAL A 8 -11.67 -3.78 -15.14
CA VAL A 8 -10.69 -2.84 -15.69
C VAL A 8 -9.97 -2.14 -14.54
N LEU A 9 -8.65 -2.31 -14.47
CA LEU A 9 -7.80 -1.56 -13.54
C LEU A 9 -7.44 -0.19 -14.08
N ASN A 10 -7.44 0.82 -13.22
CA ASN A 10 -6.89 2.12 -13.50
C ASN A 10 -5.44 2.22 -13.06
N LEU A 11 -4.58 2.67 -13.96
CA LEU A 11 -3.19 3.02 -13.70
C LEU A 11 -2.98 4.47 -14.15
N GLN A 12 -2.97 5.39 -13.18
CA GLN A 12 -2.82 6.83 -13.45
C GLN A 12 -1.34 7.18 -13.55
N ARG A 13 -0.91 7.67 -14.72
CA ARG A 13 0.47 8.09 -14.97
C ARG A 13 0.65 9.58 -14.70
N PHE A 14 1.79 9.94 -14.09
CA PHE A 14 2.29 11.31 -13.95
C PHE A 14 3.76 11.32 -14.36
N SER A 15 4.11 12.11 -15.38
CA SER A 15 5.48 12.24 -15.89
C SER A 15 5.79 13.68 -16.27
N GLY A 16 7.07 14.01 -16.32
CA GLY A 16 7.57 15.22 -16.98
C GLY A 16 7.55 15.10 -18.51
N ALA A 17 8.24 16.03 -19.18
CA ALA A 17 8.40 15.99 -20.65
C ALA A 17 9.18 14.75 -21.10
N GLU A 18 10.25 14.43 -20.37
CA GLU A 18 11.02 13.20 -20.56
C GLU A 18 10.70 12.20 -19.45
N PRO A 19 10.35 10.95 -19.78
CA PRO A 19 10.04 9.96 -18.77
C PRO A 19 11.31 9.45 -18.10
N GLY A 20 11.45 9.72 -16.80
CA GLY A 20 12.54 9.22 -15.94
C GLY A 20 12.32 7.80 -15.41
N PRO A 21 13.01 7.41 -14.33
CA PRO A 21 12.84 6.10 -13.71
C PRO A 21 11.40 5.83 -13.28
N PRO A 22 10.84 4.63 -13.52
CA PRO A 22 9.47 4.34 -13.18
C PRO A 22 9.27 4.14 -11.67
N VAL A 23 8.19 4.72 -11.14
CA VAL A 23 7.72 4.51 -9.76
C VAL A 23 6.32 3.95 -9.79
N LEU A 24 6.10 2.74 -9.27
CA LEU A 24 4.78 2.16 -9.07
C LEU A 24 4.29 2.45 -7.65
N MET A 25 3.08 3.01 -7.52
CA MET A 25 2.48 3.36 -6.23
C MET A 25 1.21 2.55 -5.97
N LEU A 26 1.10 1.98 -4.77
CA LEU A 26 -0.03 1.14 -4.35
C LEU A 26 -0.63 1.64 -3.04
N HIS A 27 -1.94 1.89 -3.06
CA HIS A 27 -2.72 2.32 -1.90
C HIS A 27 -3.03 1.18 -0.93
N GLY A 28 -3.57 1.51 0.25
CA GLY A 28 -3.97 0.55 1.28
C GLY A 28 -5.42 0.06 1.21
N ALA A 29 -5.90 -0.49 2.34
CA ALA A 29 -7.26 -0.96 2.48
C ALA A 29 -8.25 0.21 2.57
N ILE A 30 -9.48 0.02 2.08
CA ILE A 30 -10.57 1.00 2.09
C ILE A 30 -10.20 2.38 1.51
N GLU A 31 -9.19 2.44 0.65
CA GLU A 31 -8.73 3.66 -0.01
C GLU A 31 -8.42 3.42 -1.50
N ASN A 32 -7.94 4.45 -2.20
CA ASN A 32 -7.55 4.41 -3.60
C ASN A 32 -6.29 5.24 -3.85
N GLY A 33 -5.82 5.30 -5.08
CA GLY A 33 -4.58 5.99 -5.48
C GLY A 33 -4.57 7.48 -5.17
N ARG A 34 -5.69 8.11 -4.86
CA ARG A 34 -5.76 9.53 -4.49
C ARG A 34 -5.05 9.87 -3.17
N ILE A 35 -4.66 8.89 -2.40
CA ILE A 35 -3.77 9.11 -1.26
C ILE A 35 -2.42 9.71 -1.68
N PHE A 36 -1.96 9.43 -2.91
CA PHE A 36 -0.69 9.91 -3.45
C PHE A 36 -0.80 11.20 -4.28
N TYR A 37 -2.02 11.60 -4.68
CA TYR A 37 -2.24 12.82 -5.47
C TYR A 37 -3.60 13.45 -5.23
N SER A 38 -3.69 14.75 -5.43
CA SER A 38 -4.93 15.51 -5.35
C SER A 38 -5.28 16.16 -6.70
N GLY A 39 -6.56 16.52 -6.89
CA GLY A 39 -7.01 17.29 -8.05
C GLY A 39 -6.40 18.70 -8.15
N SER A 40 -5.85 19.23 -7.03
CA SER A 40 -5.14 20.51 -6.99
C SER A 40 -3.66 20.42 -7.38
N GLY A 41 -3.19 19.27 -7.89
CA GLY A 41 -1.79 19.08 -8.32
C GLY A 41 -0.80 18.95 -7.17
N ARG A 42 -1.21 18.41 -6.03
CA ARG A 42 -0.36 18.13 -4.84
C ARG A 42 -0.33 16.65 -4.54
N GLY A 43 0.65 16.22 -3.74
CA GLY A 43 0.86 14.84 -3.28
C GLY A 43 2.19 14.28 -3.77
N LEU A 44 2.58 13.13 -3.22
CA LEU A 44 3.88 12.50 -3.49
C LEU A 44 4.06 12.14 -4.96
N ALA A 45 3.02 11.62 -5.62
CA ALA A 45 3.10 11.27 -7.04
C ALA A 45 3.43 12.48 -7.93
N ILE A 46 2.77 13.61 -7.69
CA ILE A 46 3.02 14.85 -8.42
C ILE A 46 4.42 15.40 -8.08
N TYR A 47 4.83 15.32 -6.80
CA TYR A 47 6.14 15.77 -6.37
C TYR A 47 7.26 14.97 -7.07
N LEU A 48 7.19 13.65 -7.11
CA LEU A 48 8.18 12.81 -7.77
C LEU A 48 8.19 13.02 -9.29
N ALA A 49 7.03 13.16 -9.93
CA ALA A 49 6.94 13.43 -11.36
C ALA A 49 7.60 14.77 -11.73
N ARG A 50 7.40 15.82 -10.93
CA ARG A 50 8.08 17.12 -11.11
C ARG A 50 9.58 17.06 -10.88
N ASN A 51 10.06 16.05 -10.17
CA ASN A 51 11.48 15.80 -9.89
C ASN A 51 12.11 14.73 -10.77
N GLY A 52 11.48 14.41 -11.92
CA GLY A 52 12.06 13.62 -12.98
C GLY A 52 11.74 12.12 -12.93
N PHE A 53 10.81 11.67 -12.11
CA PHE A 53 10.33 10.29 -12.13
C PHE A 53 9.12 10.12 -13.05
N ASP A 54 8.91 8.89 -13.54
CA ASP A 54 7.73 8.47 -14.27
C ASP A 54 6.82 7.66 -13.34
N VAL A 55 5.81 8.31 -12.79
CA VAL A 55 5.04 7.78 -11.66
C VAL A 55 3.74 7.15 -12.13
N TYR A 56 3.49 5.93 -11.70
CA TYR A 56 2.30 5.12 -11.99
C TYR A 56 1.57 4.84 -10.69
N VAL A 57 0.36 5.37 -10.53
CA VAL A 57 -0.48 5.17 -9.35
C VAL A 57 -1.59 4.20 -9.71
N ALA A 58 -1.59 3.03 -9.07
CA ALA A 58 -2.60 2.00 -9.30
C ALA A 58 -3.82 2.22 -8.41
N ASP A 59 -5.02 2.06 -8.99
CA ASP A 59 -6.23 1.76 -8.26
C ASP A 59 -6.50 0.25 -8.40
N LEU A 60 -6.51 -0.48 -7.29
CA LEU A 60 -6.86 -1.90 -7.28
C LEU A 60 -8.31 -2.11 -7.73
N ARG A 61 -8.67 -3.33 -8.08
CA ARG A 61 -9.99 -3.73 -8.57
C ARG A 61 -11.12 -3.15 -7.72
N GLY A 62 -12.09 -2.53 -8.40
CA GLY A 62 -13.27 -1.94 -7.81
C GLY A 62 -13.06 -0.66 -6.99
N ARG A 63 -11.85 -0.09 -6.96
CA ARG A 63 -11.52 1.12 -6.23
C ARG A 63 -11.09 2.26 -7.15
N GLY A 64 -11.25 3.50 -6.65
CA GLY A 64 -10.85 4.70 -7.38
C GLY A 64 -11.56 4.83 -8.72
N LYS A 65 -10.79 4.72 -9.80
CA LYS A 65 -11.27 4.74 -11.19
C LYS A 65 -11.30 3.35 -11.84
N SER A 66 -10.93 2.28 -11.12
CA SER A 66 -11.10 0.92 -11.57
C SER A 66 -12.57 0.53 -11.63
N SER A 67 -12.97 -0.30 -12.60
CA SER A 67 -14.36 -0.64 -12.85
C SER A 67 -14.57 -2.14 -13.05
N PRO A 68 -15.77 -2.66 -12.72
CA PRO A 68 -16.88 -1.97 -12.05
C PRO A 68 -16.55 -1.62 -10.59
N PRO A 69 -17.25 -0.66 -9.97
CA PRO A 69 -17.13 -0.40 -8.55
C PRO A 69 -17.59 -1.59 -7.72
N ILE A 70 -17.08 -1.71 -6.49
CA ILE A 70 -17.46 -2.79 -5.56
C ILE A 70 -18.95 -2.74 -5.24
N ASP A 71 -19.59 -3.89 -5.37
CA ASP A 71 -20.99 -4.15 -5.04
C ASP A 71 -21.15 -5.53 -4.36
N ARG A 72 -22.43 -5.95 -4.14
CA ARG A 72 -22.74 -7.24 -3.52
C ARG A 72 -22.38 -8.46 -4.37
N SER A 73 -22.12 -8.29 -5.65
CA SER A 73 -21.71 -9.36 -6.56
C SER A 73 -20.19 -9.55 -6.61
N SER A 74 -19.42 -8.60 -6.11
CA SER A 74 -17.95 -8.61 -6.12
C SER A 74 -17.40 -9.77 -5.28
N ARG A 75 -16.49 -10.59 -5.86
CA ARG A 75 -15.96 -11.83 -5.24
C ARG A 75 -14.44 -11.85 -5.07
N PHE A 76 -13.74 -10.85 -5.53
CA PHE A 76 -12.28 -10.73 -5.41
C PHE A 76 -11.84 -10.28 -4.00
N GLY A 77 -10.59 -10.55 -3.65
CA GLY A 77 -9.99 -10.21 -2.36
C GLY A 77 -8.50 -9.96 -2.44
N GLN A 78 -7.79 -10.29 -1.37
CA GLN A 78 -6.34 -10.13 -1.28
C GLN A 78 -5.62 -11.07 -2.25
N THR A 79 -6.13 -12.30 -2.44
CA THR A 79 -5.56 -13.28 -3.37
C THR A 79 -5.53 -12.72 -4.79
N GLU A 80 -6.66 -12.21 -5.30
CA GLU A 80 -6.73 -11.63 -6.65
C GLU A 80 -5.89 -10.32 -6.74
N ALA A 81 -5.85 -9.52 -5.69
CA ALA A 81 -4.98 -8.34 -5.68
C ALA A 81 -3.50 -8.72 -5.87
N ILE A 82 -3.06 -9.81 -5.23
CA ILE A 82 -1.68 -10.30 -5.30
C ILE A 82 -1.41 -11.05 -6.60
N THR A 83 -2.34 -11.87 -7.08
CA THR A 83 -2.11 -12.80 -8.20
C THR A 83 -2.53 -12.26 -9.56
N GLU A 84 -3.35 -11.19 -9.59
CA GLU A 84 -3.89 -10.64 -10.83
C GLU A 84 -3.66 -9.12 -10.94
N ASP A 85 -4.09 -8.32 -9.93
CA ASP A 85 -4.07 -6.86 -10.04
C ASP A 85 -2.64 -6.30 -10.05
N ILE A 86 -1.81 -6.70 -9.08
CA ILE A 86 -0.41 -6.22 -8.99
C ILE A 86 0.40 -6.71 -10.19
N PRO A 87 0.37 -7.99 -10.59
CA PRO A 87 1.03 -8.43 -11.83
C PRO A 87 0.62 -7.59 -13.04
N ALA A 88 -0.69 -7.35 -13.23
CA ALA A 88 -1.17 -6.55 -14.36
C ALA A 88 -0.62 -5.11 -14.34
N CYS A 89 -0.50 -4.49 -13.15
CA CYS A 89 0.10 -3.17 -13.01
C CYS A 89 1.60 -3.18 -13.32
N VAL A 90 2.35 -4.16 -12.81
CA VAL A 90 3.80 -4.30 -13.04
C VAL A 90 4.07 -4.53 -14.52
N GLU A 91 3.35 -5.47 -15.14
CA GLU A 91 3.47 -5.78 -16.57
C GLU A 91 3.09 -4.58 -17.46
N ALA A 92 2.10 -3.80 -17.06
CA ALA A 92 1.77 -2.57 -17.79
C ALA A 92 2.92 -1.56 -17.77
N VAL A 93 3.62 -1.40 -16.63
CA VAL A 93 4.83 -0.55 -16.57
C VAL A 93 5.94 -1.13 -17.44
N ILE A 94 6.18 -2.46 -17.39
CA ILE A 94 7.17 -3.14 -18.24
C ILE A 94 6.86 -2.95 -19.73
N ASN A 95 5.60 -3.09 -20.13
CA ASN A 95 5.18 -2.92 -21.52
C ASN A 95 5.36 -1.47 -22.02
N LEU A 96 5.22 -0.47 -21.13
CA LEU A 96 5.40 0.94 -21.46
C LEU A 96 6.86 1.39 -21.45
N ARG A 97 7.69 0.79 -20.59
CA ARG A 97 9.04 1.29 -20.30
C ARG A 97 10.16 0.29 -20.59
N GLY A 98 9.81 -0.93 -20.95
CA GLY A 98 10.75 -2.05 -20.99
C GLY A 98 10.99 -2.66 -19.59
N PRO A 99 11.75 -3.77 -19.51
CA PRO A 99 12.04 -4.48 -18.25
C PRO A 99 13.16 -3.78 -17.47
N ILE A 100 13.02 -2.49 -17.20
CA ILE A 100 13.96 -1.67 -16.43
C ILE A 100 13.61 -1.68 -14.94
N LEU A 101 14.58 -1.27 -14.12
CA LEU A 101 14.42 -1.18 -12.67
C LEU A 101 13.29 -0.19 -12.30
N GLN A 102 12.42 -0.60 -11.41
CA GLN A 102 11.28 0.19 -10.90
C GLN A 102 11.48 0.49 -9.42
N GLN A 103 11.00 1.63 -8.98
CA GLN A 103 10.88 1.96 -7.56
C GLN A 103 9.43 1.72 -7.12
N TRP A 104 9.19 1.08 -5.98
CA TRP A 104 7.83 0.83 -5.52
C TRP A 104 7.53 1.57 -4.22
N VAL A 105 6.39 2.25 -4.18
CA VAL A 105 5.93 3.02 -3.03
C VAL A 105 4.55 2.54 -2.62
N ALA A 106 4.35 2.26 -1.35
CA ALA A 106 3.05 1.83 -0.87
C ALA A 106 2.60 2.58 0.37
N HIS A 107 1.29 2.72 0.52
CA HIS A 107 0.66 3.20 1.72
C HIS A 107 -0.08 2.07 2.45
N SER A 108 0.06 2.03 3.78
CA SER A 108 -0.73 1.17 4.65
C SER A 108 -0.70 -0.30 4.21
N TRP A 109 -1.85 -0.89 3.90
CA TRP A 109 -1.98 -2.27 3.47
C TRP A 109 -1.30 -2.57 2.13
N GLY A 110 -1.08 -1.56 1.29
CA GLY A 110 -0.36 -1.71 0.02
C GLY A 110 1.05 -2.28 0.18
N GLY A 111 1.76 -1.95 1.28
CA GLY A 111 3.07 -2.55 1.57
C GLY A 111 2.99 -4.03 1.93
N VAL A 112 1.90 -4.47 2.59
CA VAL A 112 1.65 -5.90 2.83
C VAL A 112 1.40 -6.61 1.52
N LEU A 113 0.61 -6.01 0.62
CA LEU A 113 0.32 -6.57 -0.71
C LEU A 113 1.58 -6.69 -1.59
N PHE A 114 2.41 -5.64 -1.66
CA PHE A 114 3.68 -5.71 -2.40
C PHE A 114 4.62 -6.77 -1.82
N SER A 115 4.72 -6.85 -0.49
CA SER A 115 5.53 -7.88 0.16
C SER A 115 4.99 -9.30 -0.11
N SER A 116 3.67 -9.47 -0.11
CA SER A 116 3.01 -10.74 -0.47
C SER A 116 3.26 -11.11 -1.93
N PHE A 117 3.17 -10.12 -2.83
CA PHE A 117 3.43 -10.33 -4.26
C PHE A 117 4.88 -10.80 -4.48
N LEU A 118 5.86 -10.11 -3.91
CA LEU A 118 7.27 -10.50 -4.04
C LEU A 118 7.59 -11.86 -3.38
N ALA A 119 6.86 -12.20 -2.30
CA ALA A 119 6.98 -13.52 -1.68
C ALA A 119 6.45 -14.64 -2.59
N ARG A 120 5.41 -14.36 -3.36
CA ARG A 120 4.76 -15.33 -4.25
C ARG A 120 5.44 -15.42 -5.62
N PHE A 121 5.97 -14.30 -6.11
CA PHE A 121 6.60 -14.15 -7.43
C PHE A 121 8.00 -13.56 -7.28
N PRO A 122 8.96 -14.30 -6.71
CA PRO A 122 10.30 -13.79 -6.39
C PRO A 122 11.12 -13.39 -7.63
N GLU A 123 10.75 -13.84 -8.81
CA GLU A 123 11.36 -13.44 -10.08
C GLU A 123 11.23 -11.94 -10.38
N TYR A 124 10.25 -11.25 -9.78
CA TYR A 124 10.08 -9.80 -9.94
C TYR A 124 11.02 -8.98 -9.02
N ILE A 125 11.66 -9.59 -8.01
CA ILE A 125 12.58 -8.89 -7.10
C ILE A 125 13.69 -8.17 -7.89
N LYS A 126 14.21 -8.78 -8.94
CA LYS A 126 15.27 -8.22 -9.80
C LYS A 126 14.85 -6.96 -10.57
N LEU A 127 13.56 -6.68 -10.68
CA LEU A 127 12.99 -5.50 -11.33
C LEU A 127 12.70 -4.37 -10.34
N VAL A 128 12.93 -4.58 -9.04
CA VAL A 128 12.61 -3.60 -8.00
C VAL A 128 13.89 -3.05 -7.39
N GLY A 129 14.16 -1.76 -7.60
CA GLY A 129 15.32 -1.07 -7.06
C GLY A 129 15.20 -0.79 -5.56
N SER A 130 14.06 -0.28 -5.12
CA SER A 130 13.76 -0.10 -3.70
C SER A 130 12.26 -0.08 -3.43
N LEU A 131 11.94 -0.25 -2.13
CA LEU A 131 10.60 -0.17 -1.58
C LEU A 131 10.51 0.98 -0.57
N VAL A 132 9.42 1.76 -0.62
CA VAL A 132 9.10 2.78 0.40
C VAL A 132 7.70 2.52 0.92
N TYR A 133 7.58 2.23 2.20
CA TYR A 133 6.33 1.87 2.86
C TYR A 133 5.91 2.91 3.89
N PHE A 134 4.81 3.59 3.64
CA PHE A 134 4.20 4.57 4.54
C PHE A 134 3.14 3.90 5.42
N GLY A 135 3.35 3.83 6.72
CA GLY A 135 2.39 3.29 7.69
C GLY A 135 2.02 1.82 7.48
N SER A 136 2.84 1.07 6.73
CA SER A 136 2.55 -0.34 6.43
C SER A 136 2.82 -1.23 7.63
N LYS A 137 1.84 -2.04 7.98
CA LYS A 137 1.90 -3.05 9.04
C LYS A 137 1.01 -4.22 8.67
N ARG A 138 1.33 -5.42 9.11
CA ARG A 138 0.50 -6.61 8.91
C ARG A 138 -0.40 -6.89 10.11
N THR A 139 0.14 -6.84 11.31
CA THR A 139 -0.59 -7.07 12.57
C THR A 139 -0.78 -5.76 13.33
N ILE A 140 -1.81 -5.69 14.19
CA ILE A 140 -2.06 -4.58 15.12
C ILE A 140 -1.91 -5.12 16.53
N ARG A 141 -0.74 -4.89 17.14
CA ARG A 141 -0.40 -5.35 18.49
C ARG A 141 -0.45 -4.25 19.53
N VAL A 142 -0.45 -2.98 19.08
CA VAL A 142 -0.59 -1.84 19.98
C VAL A 142 -1.89 -1.94 20.80
N TRP A 143 -1.81 -1.56 22.09
CA TRP A 143 -2.95 -1.56 23.00
C TRP A 143 -3.24 -0.14 23.47
N ASN A 144 -4.34 0.44 23.03
CA ASN A 144 -4.84 1.75 23.46
C ASN A 144 -6.35 1.87 23.21
N ILE A 145 -6.98 2.93 23.77
CA ILE A 145 -8.43 3.17 23.66
C ILE A 145 -8.87 3.30 22.18
N LYS A 146 -8.06 3.97 21.34
CA LYS A 146 -8.39 4.12 19.91
C LYS A 146 -8.41 2.77 19.19
N ARG A 147 -7.49 1.86 19.51
CA ARG A 147 -7.52 0.49 18.98
C ARG A 147 -8.77 -0.26 19.40
N ILE A 148 -9.18 -0.16 20.68
CA ILE A 148 -10.41 -0.82 21.16
C ILE A 148 -11.63 -0.32 20.36
N LEU A 149 -11.74 0.99 20.12
CA LEU A 149 -12.85 1.55 19.36
C LEU A 149 -12.79 1.22 17.87
N GLN A 150 -11.62 1.36 17.24
CA GLN A 150 -11.48 1.20 15.79
C GLN A 150 -11.37 -0.26 15.36
N VAL A 151 -10.59 -1.08 16.09
CA VAL A 151 -10.33 -2.46 15.71
C VAL A 151 -11.28 -3.42 16.42
N ASP A 152 -11.35 -3.36 17.75
CA ASP A 152 -12.12 -4.37 18.49
C ASP A 152 -13.63 -4.11 18.37
N LEU A 153 -14.10 -2.86 18.36
CA LEU A 153 -15.52 -2.55 18.22
C LEU A 153 -15.93 -2.37 16.75
N ALA A 154 -15.35 -1.38 16.05
CA ALA A 154 -15.80 -1.06 14.69
C ALA A 154 -15.45 -2.16 13.70
N TRP A 155 -14.16 -2.52 13.58
CA TRP A 155 -13.70 -3.50 12.59
C TRP A 155 -14.21 -4.92 12.86
N ARG A 156 -14.33 -5.31 14.12
CA ARG A 156 -14.65 -6.68 14.53
C ARG A 156 -16.16 -6.94 14.68
N TRP A 157 -16.98 -5.91 14.97
CA TRP A 157 -18.42 -6.07 15.18
C TRP A 157 -19.25 -5.29 14.17
N VAL A 158 -18.96 -3.99 13.96
CA VAL A 158 -19.78 -3.15 13.08
C VAL A 158 -19.56 -3.54 11.61
N CYS A 159 -18.30 -3.71 11.16
CA CYS A 159 -18.00 -4.03 9.77
C CYS A 159 -18.59 -5.38 9.31
N PRO A 160 -18.53 -6.50 10.08
CA PRO A 160 -19.20 -7.74 9.68
C PRO A 160 -20.72 -7.60 9.52
N ILE A 161 -21.38 -6.84 10.40
CA ILE A 161 -22.82 -6.58 10.30
C ILE A 161 -23.10 -5.76 9.02
N ALA A 162 -22.31 -4.73 8.76
CA ALA A 162 -22.43 -3.94 7.54
C ALA A 162 -22.23 -4.79 6.28
N CYS A 163 -21.22 -5.69 6.30
CA CYS A 163 -20.99 -6.67 5.23
C CYS A 163 -22.18 -7.60 5.01
N LEU A 164 -22.80 -8.07 6.10
CA LEU A 164 -23.97 -8.96 6.02
C LEU A 164 -25.17 -8.25 5.36
N ILE A 165 -25.42 -7.00 5.72
CA ILE A 165 -26.55 -6.21 5.21
C ILE A 165 -26.31 -5.78 3.76
N ALA A 166 -25.15 -5.20 3.45
CA ALA A 166 -24.85 -4.63 2.14
C ALA A 166 -24.36 -5.67 1.12
N GLY A 167 -23.77 -6.80 1.56
CA GLY A 167 -23.09 -7.77 0.72
C GLY A 167 -21.64 -7.40 0.39
N TYR A 168 -21.13 -6.29 0.94
CA TYR A 168 -19.75 -5.79 0.89
C TYR A 168 -19.53 -4.85 2.08
N LEU A 169 -18.30 -4.45 2.37
CA LEU A 169 -18.02 -3.42 3.39
C LEU A 169 -18.22 -2.02 2.78
N PRO A 170 -19.29 -1.30 3.12
CA PRO A 170 -19.60 0.02 2.56
C PRO A 170 -18.79 1.13 3.26
N ALA A 171 -17.46 1.04 3.23
CA ALA A 171 -16.57 1.91 4.01
C ALA A 171 -16.71 3.39 3.63
N ARG A 172 -16.97 3.68 2.34
CA ARG A 172 -17.24 5.04 1.87
C ARG A 172 -18.53 5.62 2.47
N GLN A 173 -19.60 4.84 2.49
CA GLN A 173 -20.91 5.25 3.05
C GLN A 173 -20.83 5.42 4.59
N LEU A 174 -20.05 4.57 5.24
CA LEU A 174 -19.76 4.65 6.68
C LEU A 174 -18.75 5.75 7.03
N ARG A 175 -18.15 6.42 6.03
CA ARG A 175 -17.10 7.45 6.20
C ARG A 175 -15.87 6.98 6.98
N ILE A 176 -15.54 5.71 6.87
CA ILE A 176 -14.33 5.11 7.47
C ILE A 176 -13.19 4.89 6.45
N GLY A 177 -13.46 5.14 5.18
CA GLY A 177 -12.50 5.06 4.07
C GLY A 177 -12.99 5.84 2.85
N SER A 178 -12.14 5.99 1.86
CA SER A 178 -12.48 6.64 0.58
C SER A 178 -13.14 5.68 -0.41
N ASP A 179 -12.95 4.37 -0.24
CA ASP A 179 -13.58 3.33 -1.05
C ASP A 179 -14.06 2.14 -0.20
N SER A 180 -14.97 1.36 -0.78
CA SER A 180 -15.53 0.15 -0.18
C SER A 180 -14.58 -1.04 -0.33
N GLU A 181 -14.85 -2.12 0.41
CA GLU A 181 -14.15 -3.41 0.33
C GLU A 181 -15.12 -4.54 0.00
N THR A 182 -14.67 -5.58 -0.69
CA THR A 182 -15.44 -6.81 -0.79
C THR A 182 -15.45 -7.57 0.54
N VAL A 183 -16.44 -8.42 0.74
CA VAL A 183 -16.48 -9.29 1.94
C VAL A 183 -15.25 -10.18 2.02
N LYS A 184 -14.78 -10.70 0.87
CA LYS A 184 -13.59 -11.56 0.79
C LYS A 184 -12.34 -10.80 1.20
N SER A 185 -12.08 -9.64 0.61
CA SER A 185 -10.94 -8.78 0.92
C SER A 185 -10.90 -8.40 2.40
N TYR A 186 -12.04 -7.98 2.95
CA TYR A 186 -12.19 -7.66 4.37
C TYR A 186 -11.86 -8.86 5.27
N ARG A 187 -12.41 -10.05 4.99
CA ARG A 187 -12.16 -11.25 5.81
C ARG A 187 -10.71 -11.69 5.78
N GLN A 188 -10.08 -11.69 4.60
CA GLN A 188 -8.67 -12.06 4.44
C GLN A 188 -7.76 -11.08 5.19
N SER A 189 -7.94 -9.78 5.03
CA SER A 189 -7.15 -8.78 5.75
C SER A 189 -7.37 -8.83 7.26
N ALA A 190 -8.61 -9.03 7.72
CA ALA A 190 -8.93 -9.18 9.14
C ALA A 190 -8.27 -10.42 9.77
N ALA A 191 -8.22 -11.52 9.03
CA ALA A 191 -7.52 -12.73 9.46
C ALA A 191 -6.01 -12.51 9.60
N TRP A 192 -5.39 -11.84 8.63
CA TRP A 192 -3.95 -11.55 8.65
C TRP A 192 -3.56 -10.53 9.73
N VAL A 193 -4.44 -9.54 10.01
CA VAL A 193 -4.21 -8.58 11.10
C VAL A 193 -4.25 -9.26 12.47
N LYS A 194 -5.13 -10.25 12.65
CA LYS A 194 -5.37 -10.90 13.94
C LYS A 194 -4.36 -12.01 14.23
N ASN A 195 -3.94 -12.76 13.20
CA ASN A 195 -3.17 -13.99 13.36
C ASN A 195 -1.68 -13.75 13.06
N ASP A 196 -0.81 -14.52 13.69
CA ASP A 196 0.61 -14.55 13.34
C ASP A 196 0.84 -15.24 11.98
N ALA A 197 -0.03 -16.17 11.61
CA ALA A 197 0.00 -16.83 10.32
C ALA A 197 -0.31 -15.83 9.18
N TRP A 198 0.55 -15.78 8.17
CA TRP A 198 0.38 -14.97 6.97
C TRP A 198 0.21 -15.93 5.79
N VAL A 199 -0.99 -16.49 5.70
CA VAL A 199 -1.34 -17.58 4.77
C VAL A 199 -2.52 -17.15 3.91
N ASP A 200 -2.47 -17.46 2.63
CA ASP A 200 -3.60 -17.25 1.72
C ASP A 200 -4.73 -18.22 2.07
N SER A 201 -5.95 -17.70 2.18
CA SER A 201 -7.12 -18.53 2.50
C SER A 201 -7.66 -19.34 1.34
N ASP A 202 -7.27 -19.00 0.10
CA ASP A 202 -7.82 -19.63 -1.10
C ASP A 202 -7.00 -20.87 -1.50
N ASP A 203 -5.67 -20.79 -1.41
CA ASP A 203 -4.78 -21.85 -1.87
C ASP A 203 -3.75 -22.32 -0.84
N GLY A 204 -3.77 -21.71 0.35
CA GLY A 204 -2.88 -22.09 1.44
C GLY A 204 -1.43 -21.62 1.29
N PHE A 205 -1.12 -20.72 0.35
CA PHE A 205 0.24 -20.21 0.18
C PHE A 205 0.70 -19.46 1.43
N ASP A 206 1.81 -19.89 2.03
CA ASP A 206 2.39 -19.29 3.25
C ASP A 206 3.36 -18.15 2.88
N TYR A 207 2.83 -16.93 2.83
CA TYR A 207 3.60 -15.72 2.58
C TYR A 207 4.67 -15.48 3.65
N GLY A 208 4.34 -15.80 4.93
CA GLY A 208 5.25 -15.62 6.05
C GLY A 208 6.46 -16.55 5.98
N ALA A 209 6.27 -17.80 5.58
CA ALA A 209 7.37 -18.74 5.36
C ALA A 209 8.17 -18.40 4.10
N ALA A 210 7.49 -17.97 3.03
CA ALA A 210 8.13 -17.63 1.76
C ALA A 210 9.03 -16.39 1.90
N ILE A 211 8.52 -15.29 2.46
CA ILE A 211 9.26 -14.01 2.54
C ILE A 211 10.54 -14.12 3.38
N LYS A 212 10.55 -14.96 4.42
CA LYS A 212 11.73 -15.19 5.27
C LYS A 212 12.92 -15.82 4.53
N LYS A 213 12.66 -16.46 3.39
CA LYS A 213 13.69 -17.11 2.56
C LYS A 213 14.26 -16.18 1.50
N LEU A 214 13.69 -14.99 1.33
CA LEU A 214 14.04 -14.05 0.28
C LEU A 214 14.91 -12.91 0.81
N SER A 215 15.76 -12.39 -0.08
CA SER A 215 16.37 -11.07 0.08
C SER A 215 15.53 -10.07 -0.71
N LEU A 216 14.73 -9.29 -0.02
CA LEU A 216 13.93 -8.23 -0.64
C LEU A 216 14.81 -7.06 -1.08
N PRO A 217 14.34 -6.19 -1.98
CA PRO A 217 15.02 -4.93 -2.29
C PRO A 217 15.20 -4.06 -1.04
N PRO A 218 16.16 -3.11 -1.06
CA PRO A 218 16.28 -2.11 -0.01
C PRO A 218 14.92 -1.50 0.34
N THR A 219 14.54 -1.51 1.62
CA THR A 219 13.19 -1.12 2.02
C THR A 219 13.22 -0.04 3.11
N TRP A 220 12.53 1.07 2.87
CA TRP A 220 12.34 2.13 3.84
C TRP A 220 10.93 2.11 4.43
N TYR A 221 10.84 1.85 5.73
CA TYR A 221 9.60 1.85 6.51
C TYR A 221 9.43 3.20 7.20
N ILE A 222 8.35 3.90 6.90
CA ILE A 222 8.02 5.22 7.42
C ILE A 222 6.75 5.10 8.28
N ALA A 223 6.87 5.40 9.55
CA ALA A 223 5.75 5.51 10.48
C ALA A 223 5.49 6.97 10.86
N ALA A 224 4.34 7.27 11.40
CA ALA A 224 3.97 8.61 11.86
C ALA A 224 3.66 8.61 13.36
N GLN A 225 4.11 9.65 14.08
CA GLN A 225 4.01 9.74 15.54
C GLN A 225 2.55 9.72 16.04
N ASN A 226 1.65 10.39 15.31
CA ASN A 226 0.23 10.46 15.68
C ASN A 226 -0.62 9.36 15.05
N ASP A 227 -0.01 8.39 14.38
CA ASP A 227 -0.70 7.18 13.96
C ASP A 227 -0.78 6.20 15.13
N HIS A 228 -1.89 6.25 15.84
CA HIS A 228 -2.06 5.50 17.09
C HIS A 228 -2.53 4.05 16.90
N VAL A 229 -2.93 3.67 15.66
CA VAL A 229 -3.53 2.34 15.40
C VAL A 229 -3.20 1.81 14.01
N LEU A 230 -3.48 2.57 12.95
CA LEU A 230 -3.50 2.06 11.58
C LEU A 230 -2.11 1.80 11.00
N GLY A 231 -1.07 2.44 11.50
CA GLY A 231 0.34 2.27 11.19
C GLY A 231 1.17 2.73 12.37
N HIS A 232 0.77 2.27 13.59
CA HIS A 232 1.48 2.63 14.82
C HIS A 232 2.97 2.30 14.68
N PRO A 233 3.88 3.19 15.14
CA PRO A 233 5.33 3.01 14.95
C PRO A 233 5.85 1.63 15.38
N ARG A 234 5.33 1.06 16.47
CA ARG A 234 5.69 -0.28 16.91
C ARG A 234 5.27 -1.36 15.91
N ASP A 235 4.02 -1.31 15.44
CA ASP A 235 3.48 -2.33 14.52
C ASP A 235 4.15 -2.25 13.13
N VAL A 236 4.55 -1.05 12.69
CA VAL A 236 5.37 -0.86 11.47
C VAL A 236 6.76 -1.47 11.63
N ARG A 237 7.38 -1.30 12.81
CA ARG A 237 8.68 -1.93 13.12
C ARG A 237 8.56 -3.45 13.17
N ASP A 238 7.53 -3.98 13.83
CA ASP A 238 7.27 -5.42 13.89
C ASP A 238 7.10 -6.01 12.47
N PHE A 239 6.45 -5.26 11.56
CA PHE A 239 6.32 -5.65 10.15
C PHE A 239 7.68 -5.65 9.45
N MET A 240 8.48 -4.62 9.61
CA MET A 240 9.84 -4.53 9.09
C MET A 240 10.68 -5.75 9.51
N GLU A 241 10.67 -6.10 10.79
CA GLU A 241 11.43 -7.23 11.33
C GLU A 241 10.93 -8.59 10.82
N SER A 242 9.65 -8.69 10.43
CA SER A 242 9.04 -9.92 9.90
C SER A 242 9.20 -10.09 8.38
N ALA A 243 9.60 -9.06 7.64
CA ALA A 243 9.53 -8.99 6.19
C ALA A 243 10.81 -9.47 5.47
N GLY A 244 11.55 -10.43 6.04
CA GLY A 244 12.72 -11.03 5.37
C GLY A 244 14.05 -10.33 5.68
N ARG A 245 15.07 -10.66 4.87
CA ARG A 245 16.43 -10.09 4.98
C ARG A 245 16.65 -9.09 3.85
N GLN A 246 16.90 -7.84 4.18
CA GLN A 246 17.23 -6.77 3.22
C GLN A 246 17.92 -5.61 3.94
N GLU A 247 18.47 -4.68 3.17
CA GLU A 247 18.79 -3.36 3.69
C GLU A 247 17.49 -2.68 4.14
N GLN A 248 17.44 -2.28 5.41
CA GLN A 248 16.24 -1.70 6.01
C GLN A 248 16.54 -0.33 6.60
N ARG A 249 15.69 0.64 6.27
CA ARG A 249 15.64 1.94 6.93
C ARG A 249 14.29 2.08 7.65
N TYR A 250 14.31 2.57 8.89
CA TYR A 250 13.12 2.87 9.67
C TYR A 250 13.11 4.31 10.12
N THR A 251 11.98 5.01 9.95
CA THR A 251 11.82 6.41 10.36
C THR A 251 10.45 6.63 10.97
N VAL A 252 10.39 7.40 12.06
CA VAL A 252 9.14 7.91 12.64
C VAL A 252 9.08 9.40 12.37
N LEU A 253 8.10 9.84 11.59
CA LEU A 253 7.84 11.24 11.29
C LEU A 253 7.27 11.93 12.53
N SER A 254 8.08 12.78 13.16
CA SER A 254 7.69 13.51 14.36
C SER A 254 8.52 14.79 14.53
N ARG A 255 7.97 15.78 15.24
CA ARG A 255 8.71 16.99 15.62
C ARG A 255 9.95 16.67 16.44
N LYS A 256 9.88 15.65 17.30
CA LYS A 256 11.00 15.18 18.08
C LYS A 256 12.17 14.71 17.22
N ASN A 257 11.88 14.15 16.04
CA ASN A 257 12.86 13.63 15.08
C ASN A 257 13.24 14.66 14.00
N GLY A 258 12.84 15.93 14.17
CA GLY A 258 13.21 17.03 13.27
C GLY A 258 12.20 17.33 12.17
N ASN A 259 11.07 16.63 12.12
CA ASN A 259 10.01 16.95 11.18
C ASN A 259 9.21 18.19 11.61
N ARG A 260 8.55 18.84 10.65
CA ARG A 260 7.71 20.03 10.91
C ARG A 260 6.47 19.70 11.73
N HIS A 261 5.94 18.48 11.59
CA HIS A 261 4.69 18.04 12.24
C HIS A 261 4.82 16.64 12.83
N ASP A 262 3.99 16.35 13.83
CA ASP A 262 3.68 14.99 14.26
C ASP A 262 2.57 14.47 13.36
N TYR A 263 2.96 13.84 12.24
CA TYR A 263 2.03 13.33 11.24
C TYR A 263 1.21 12.15 11.78
N ASP A 264 0.06 11.88 11.14
CA ASP A 264 -0.76 10.70 11.33
C ASP A 264 -0.76 9.81 10.06
N HIS A 265 -1.59 8.76 10.07
CA HIS A 265 -1.67 7.76 9.00
C HIS A 265 -1.90 8.35 7.61
N ILE A 266 -2.71 9.38 7.51
CA ILE A 266 -3.12 10.02 6.23
C ILE A 266 -2.27 11.26 5.95
N THR A 267 -2.02 12.08 6.98
CA THR A 267 -1.33 13.35 6.79
C THR A 267 0.15 13.19 6.42
N MET A 268 0.76 12.03 6.67
CA MET A 268 2.12 11.74 6.16
C MET A 268 2.22 11.81 4.63
N LEU A 269 1.13 11.67 3.89
CA LEU A 269 1.09 11.78 2.42
C LEU A 269 0.29 13.00 1.92
N THR A 270 -0.65 13.52 2.73
CA THR A 270 -1.59 14.53 2.28
C THR A 270 -1.35 15.93 2.85
N HIS A 271 -0.53 16.05 3.90
CA HIS A 271 -0.20 17.35 4.49
C HIS A 271 0.56 18.23 3.48
N PRO A 272 0.18 19.50 3.29
CA PRO A 272 0.84 20.38 2.33
C PRO A 272 2.33 20.59 2.60
N ASP A 273 2.77 20.56 3.85
CA ASP A 273 4.17 20.74 4.20
C ASP A 273 5.06 19.51 3.96
N ALA A 274 4.48 18.34 3.65
CA ALA A 274 5.26 17.13 3.37
C ALA A 274 6.29 17.33 2.25
N VAL A 275 5.96 18.18 1.27
CA VAL A 275 6.85 18.56 0.15
C VAL A 275 8.11 19.30 0.58
N TYR A 276 8.09 19.93 1.76
CA TYR A 276 9.22 20.67 2.35
C TYR A 276 9.85 19.95 3.54
N ASP A 277 9.36 18.75 3.86
CA ASP A 277 9.77 18.02 5.06
C ASP A 277 10.39 16.67 4.68
N HIS A 278 9.59 15.63 4.50
CA HIS A 278 10.10 14.27 4.26
C HIS A 278 10.03 13.81 2.80
N PHE A 279 9.25 14.42 1.91
CA PHE A 279 9.26 14.07 0.48
C PHE A 279 10.63 14.24 -0.18
N PRO A 280 11.44 15.28 0.14
CA PRO A 280 12.82 15.36 -0.36
C PRO A 280 13.69 14.17 0.03
N GLN A 281 13.51 13.63 1.23
CA GLN A 281 14.23 12.43 1.67
C GLN A 281 13.78 11.17 0.92
N VAL A 282 12.47 11.07 0.60
CA VAL A 282 11.94 9.98 -0.24
C VAL A 282 12.53 10.07 -1.65
N LEU A 283 12.55 11.26 -2.24
CA LEU A 283 13.17 11.51 -3.55
C LEU A 283 14.63 11.06 -3.57
N GLU A 284 15.40 11.43 -2.55
CA GLU A 284 16.81 11.05 -2.42
C GLU A 284 16.98 9.53 -2.30
N TRP A 285 16.17 8.87 -1.46
CA TRP A 285 16.16 7.41 -1.33
C TRP A 285 15.92 6.71 -2.68
N LEU A 286 14.91 7.13 -3.43
CA LEU A 286 14.59 6.55 -4.73
C LEU A 286 15.73 6.74 -5.74
N ARG A 287 16.38 7.93 -5.76
CA ARG A 287 17.54 8.21 -6.62
C ARG A 287 18.76 7.37 -6.28
N GLN A 288 19.02 7.14 -4.98
CA GLN A 288 20.14 6.31 -4.54
C GLN A 288 20.02 4.86 -5.00
N HIS A 289 18.78 4.35 -5.12
CA HIS A 289 18.49 2.96 -5.49
C HIS A 289 18.05 2.80 -6.96
N ASP A 290 18.18 3.83 -7.77
CA ASP A 290 17.92 3.79 -9.21
C ASP A 290 19.16 3.44 -10.04
N ARG A 291 20.26 3.08 -9.39
CA ARG A 291 21.51 2.77 -10.08
C ARG A 291 21.49 1.33 -10.58
N HIS A 292 21.65 1.19 -11.89
CA HIS A 292 22.02 -0.04 -12.59
C HIS A 292 23.48 -0.43 -12.35
#